data_ff6833a240ad08ccce4ca74b298f6e5e
#
_entry.id   ff6833a240ad08ccce4ca74b298f6e5e
#
_cell.length_a   1.000
_cell.length_b   1.000
_cell.length_c   1.000
_cell.angle_alpha   90.00
_cell.angle_beta   90.00
_cell.angle_gamma   90.00
#
_symmetry.space_group_name_H-M   'P 1'
#
loop_
_entity.id
_entity.type
_entity.pdbx_description
1 polymer ?
#
loop_
_entity_poly.entity_id
_entity_poly.type
_entity_poly.pdbx_seq_one_letter_code
_entity_poly.pdbx_strand_id
1 'polypeptide(L)'
;MSRQMNIGGVTIGGGAAVAIQSMCSTHTEDVAATVAQILRLEQAGCEIVRVAVPTMEAARAIGQIKKAIHIPLVADIHFDYRLALQCAAEGVDKIRINPGNIGSQERVRAVAEACRLHHIPIRIGVNGGSLEKPLLEQYGGVTAQALVDSAMGHVRLLNDCGFDDICLSVKCSHVPTNMQAYTLLSRQTDYPLHLGVTEAGTPEMGVLKSAVGIGGLLCQGIGDTIRVSLTADPVEEVVAAKRILQAIDMRRSGPNLISCPTCGRTKYDMIPIAREVEQRLRDCTKPITVAVMGCAVNGPGEARNADVGIAGGDGEGLLFRKGEILYKVPQEYLVDALMAEIEKL
;
A
#
# COMPACT_ATOMS: atom_id res chain seq x y z
N MET A 1 14.47 1.55 -13.34
CA MET A 1 14.49 1.25 -11.90
C MET A 1 14.60 2.58 -11.18
N SER A 2 13.76 2.84 -10.18
CA SER A 2 13.83 4.07 -9.38
C SER A 2 15.14 4.13 -8.57
N ARG A 3 15.59 5.34 -8.22
CA ARG A 3 16.73 5.51 -7.31
C ARG A 3 16.35 5.09 -5.89
N GLN A 4 17.35 4.69 -5.11
CA GLN A 4 17.17 4.30 -3.72
C GLN A 4 17.02 5.53 -2.82
N MET A 5 16.14 5.45 -1.81
CA MET A 5 15.93 6.48 -0.79
C MET A 5 15.73 5.82 0.58
N ASN A 6 16.19 6.47 1.64
CA ASN A 6 15.94 6.04 3.01
C ASN A 6 14.95 6.98 3.71
N ILE A 7 13.98 6.41 4.43
CA ILE A 7 13.00 7.15 5.21
C ILE A 7 13.03 6.58 6.63
N GLY A 8 13.74 7.23 7.53
CA GLY A 8 13.80 6.83 8.94
C GLY A 8 14.20 5.36 9.17
N GLY A 9 15.06 4.79 8.32
CA GLY A 9 15.48 3.39 8.37
C GLY A 9 14.77 2.48 7.35
N VAL A 10 13.66 2.90 6.76
CA VAL A 10 12.97 2.14 5.69
C VAL A 10 13.54 2.55 4.34
N THR A 11 14.13 1.59 3.64
CA THR A 11 14.63 1.77 2.28
C THR A 11 13.52 1.60 1.27
N ILE A 12 13.37 2.55 0.34
CA ILE A 12 12.44 2.49 -0.79
C ILE A 12 13.17 2.71 -2.11
N GLY A 13 12.60 2.24 -3.22
CA GLY A 13 13.27 2.33 -4.53
C GLY A 13 14.47 1.42 -4.65
N GLY A 14 15.21 1.49 -5.76
CA GLY A 14 16.40 0.71 -6.00
C GLY A 14 16.19 -0.82 -6.00
N GLY A 15 14.98 -1.30 -6.19
CA GLY A 15 14.63 -2.72 -6.09
C GLY A 15 14.30 -3.20 -4.67
N ALA A 16 14.22 -2.31 -3.69
CA ALA A 16 13.73 -2.65 -2.34
C ALA A 16 12.26 -3.11 -2.38
N ALA A 17 11.85 -3.84 -1.35
CA ALA A 17 10.45 -4.25 -1.21
C ALA A 17 9.51 -3.04 -1.13
N VAL A 18 8.35 -3.13 -1.78
CA VAL A 18 7.34 -2.06 -1.77
C VAL A 18 6.82 -1.85 -0.35
N ALA A 19 7.00 -0.64 0.19
CA ALA A 19 6.62 -0.32 1.56
C ALA A 19 5.15 0.13 1.67
N ILE A 20 4.47 -0.34 2.72
CA ILE A 20 3.08 0.03 3.03
C ILE A 20 3.08 1.27 3.93
N GLN A 21 2.45 2.33 3.43
CA GLN A 21 2.19 3.54 4.20
C GLN A 21 0.70 3.67 4.50
N SER A 22 0.36 4.13 5.71
CA SER A 22 -0.99 4.58 6.06
C SER A 22 -0.97 6.02 6.59
N MET A 23 -2.12 6.53 6.99
CA MET A 23 -2.27 7.90 7.52
C MET A 23 -3.23 7.88 8.72
N CYS A 24 -2.83 8.56 9.78
CA CYS A 24 -3.71 8.75 10.93
C CYS A 24 -4.92 9.62 10.60
N SER A 25 -6.03 9.32 11.26
CA SER A 25 -7.27 10.10 11.24
C SER A 25 -7.45 10.94 12.52
N THR A 26 -6.56 10.80 13.49
CA THR A 26 -6.54 11.57 14.74
C THR A 26 -6.07 13.00 14.51
N HIS A 27 -6.41 13.90 15.41
CA HIS A 27 -5.78 15.22 15.51
C HIS A 27 -4.35 15.05 16.02
N THR A 28 -3.36 15.53 15.27
CA THR A 28 -1.94 15.27 15.56
C THR A 28 -1.47 15.88 16.87
N GLU A 29 -2.07 16.97 17.30
CA GLU A 29 -1.85 17.61 18.62
C GLU A 29 -2.32 16.74 19.79
N ASP A 30 -3.25 15.82 19.59
CA ASP A 30 -3.57 14.77 20.54
C ASP A 30 -2.54 13.64 20.41
N VAL A 31 -1.41 13.82 21.07
CA VAL A 31 -0.27 12.88 21.04
C VAL A 31 -0.70 11.48 21.49
N ALA A 32 -1.50 11.38 22.55
CA ALA A 32 -1.88 10.09 23.10
C ALA A 32 -2.75 9.28 22.13
N ALA A 33 -3.79 9.91 21.55
CA ALA A 33 -4.65 9.27 20.57
C ALA A 33 -3.89 8.92 19.28
N THR A 34 -3.00 9.82 18.82
CA THR A 34 -2.20 9.61 17.62
C THR A 34 -1.21 8.46 17.77
N VAL A 35 -0.49 8.39 18.89
CA VAL A 35 0.42 7.28 19.20
C VAL A 35 -0.35 5.96 19.29
N ALA A 36 -1.48 5.93 20.01
CA ALA A 36 -2.30 4.72 20.10
C ALA A 36 -2.76 4.22 18.73
N GLN A 37 -3.16 5.11 17.82
CA GLN A 37 -3.53 4.74 16.46
C GLN A 37 -2.32 4.24 15.66
N ILE A 38 -1.16 4.89 15.77
CA ILE A 38 0.06 4.46 15.07
C ILE A 38 0.47 3.06 15.51
N LEU A 39 0.47 2.76 16.80
CA LEU A 39 0.81 1.43 17.32
C LEU A 39 -0.14 0.34 16.79
N ARG A 40 -1.44 0.64 16.64
CA ARG A 40 -2.38 -0.27 15.96
C ARG A 40 -2.02 -0.48 14.49
N LEU A 41 -1.61 0.57 13.79
CA LEU A 41 -1.16 0.49 12.40
C LEU A 41 0.13 -0.32 12.26
N GLU A 42 1.09 -0.16 13.19
CA GLU A 42 2.31 -0.97 13.24
C GLU A 42 1.99 -2.46 13.41
N GLN A 43 1.11 -2.79 14.36
CA GLN A 43 0.65 -4.17 14.58
C GLN A 43 -0.02 -4.77 13.34
N ALA A 44 -0.76 -3.97 12.57
CA ALA A 44 -1.35 -4.40 11.31
C ALA A 44 -0.31 -4.60 10.18
N GLY A 45 0.92 -4.10 10.35
CA GLY A 45 2.02 -4.21 9.40
C GLY A 45 2.22 -2.96 8.52
N CYS A 46 1.80 -1.78 9.00
CA CYS A 46 2.20 -0.50 8.43
C CYS A 46 3.70 -0.28 8.64
N GLU A 47 4.39 0.20 7.61
CA GLU A 47 5.85 0.38 7.64
C GLU A 47 6.25 1.86 7.65
N ILE A 48 5.37 2.75 7.23
CA ILE A 48 5.55 4.21 7.25
C ILE A 48 4.21 4.82 7.61
N VAL A 49 4.17 5.74 8.56
CA VAL A 49 2.92 6.41 8.94
C VAL A 49 2.96 7.90 8.60
N ARG A 50 1.83 8.47 8.22
CA ARG A 50 1.66 9.89 7.94
C ARG A 50 0.65 10.51 8.89
N VAL A 51 0.94 11.72 9.36
CA VAL A 51 0.04 12.57 10.15
C VAL A 51 -0.19 13.90 9.44
N ALA A 52 -1.39 14.48 9.59
CA ALA A 52 -1.67 15.81 9.11
C ALA A 52 -1.07 16.86 10.07
N VAL A 53 -0.45 17.91 9.55
CA VAL A 53 0.11 18.99 10.37
C VAL A 53 -0.49 20.31 9.94
N PRO A 54 -1.72 20.64 10.40
CA PRO A 54 -2.40 21.87 10.04
C PRO A 54 -1.99 23.08 10.88
N THR A 55 -1.43 22.86 12.07
CA THR A 55 -1.11 23.92 13.06
C THR A 55 0.30 23.79 13.60
N MET A 56 0.79 24.88 14.23
CA MET A 56 2.09 24.85 14.91
C MET A 56 2.09 23.94 16.15
N GLU A 57 0.96 23.76 16.79
CA GLU A 57 0.78 22.80 17.89
C GLU A 57 0.99 21.37 17.42
N ALA A 58 0.33 20.98 16.30
CA ALA A 58 0.55 19.70 15.66
C ALA A 58 2.02 19.52 15.23
N ALA A 59 2.68 20.55 14.71
CA ALA A 59 4.10 20.48 14.33
C ALA A 59 5.02 20.21 15.54
N ARG A 60 4.76 20.84 16.69
CA ARG A 60 5.51 20.61 17.94
C ARG A 60 5.25 19.24 18.57
N ALA A 61 4.09 18.63 18.30
CA ALA A 61 3.75 17.28 18.79
C ALA A 61 4.60 16.19 18.10
N ILE A 62 5.17 16.44 16.93
CA ILE A 62 5.95 15.46 16.15
C ILE A 62 7.05 14.81 16.97
N GLY A 63 7.84 15.59 17.71
CA GLY A 63 8.95 15.06 18.52
C GLY A 63 8.49 14.13 19.66
N GLN A 64 7.32 14.37 20.24
CA GLN A 64 6.75 13.50 21.27
C GLN A 64 6.20 12.21 20.65
N ILE A 65 5.50 12.30 19.50
CA ILE A 65 4.99 11.13 18.77
C ILE A 65 6.16 10.24 18.35
N LYS A 66 7.22 10.82 17.75
CA LYS A 66 8.41 10.08 17.29
C LYS A 66 9.08 9.24 18.39
N LYS A 67 9.11 9.73 19.62
CA LYS A 67 9.70 9.00 20.76
C LYS A 67 8.89 7.78 21.19
N ALA A 68 7.63 7.69 20.81
CA ALA A 68 6.68 6.67 21.27
C ALA A 68 6.31 5.64 20.19
N ILE A 69 6.83 5.78 18.96
CA ILE A 69 6.55 4.90 17.82
C ILE A 69 7.83 4.28 17.27
N HIS A 70 7.71 3.20 16.47
CA HIS A 70 8.87 2.44 15.97
C HIS A 70 9.04 2.55 14.45
N ILE A 71 8.02 3.04 13.73
CA ILE A 71 8.06 3.22 12.27
C ILE A 71 8.29 4.70 11.89
N PRO A 72 8.83 4.98 10.70
CA PRO A 72 9.03 6.34 10.21
C PRO A 72 7.75 7.16 10.16
N LEU A 73 7.87 8.43 10.58
CA LEU A 73 6.79 9.40 10.60
C LEU A 73 6.91 10.39 9.43
N VAL A 74 5.81 10.62 8.73
CA VAL A 74 5.69 11.59 7.63
C VAL A 74 4.78 12.74 8.06
N ALA A 75 5.26 13.98 7.99
CA ALA A 75 4.45 15.18 8.20
C ALA A 75 3.81 15.62 6.87
N ASP A 76 2.49 15.76 6.87
CA ASP A 76 1.71 16.24 5.72
C ASP A 76 1.38 17.72 5.90
N ILE A 77 2.05 18.57 5.11
CA ILE A 77 1.98 20.02 5.21
C ILE A 77 1.39 20.59 3.91
N HIS A 78 0.37 21.42 4.04
CA HIS A 78 -0.37 21.93 2.89
C HIS A 78 0.05 23.33 2.43
N PHE A 79 0.18 24.30 3.34
CA PHE A 79 0.34 25.72 2.96
C PHE A 79 1.45 26.43 3.70
N ASP A 80 1.56 26.26 5.02
CA ASP A 80 2.48 27.05 5.83
C ASP A 80 3.87 26.37 5.93
N TYR A 81 4.86 26.95 5.25
CA TYR A 81 6.24 26.45 5.25
C TYR A 81 6.86 26.38 6.66
N ARG A 82 6.43 27.25 7.60
CA ARG A 82 6.95 27.26 8.98
C ARG A 82 6.66 25.97 9.72
N LEU A 83 5.55 25.31 9.38
CA LEU A 83 5.20 23.98 9.92
C LEU A 83 6.21 22.92 9.46
N ALA A 84 6.68 23.02 8.20
CA ALA A 84 7.72 22.13 7.68
C ALA A 84 9.05 22.32 8.42
N LEU A 85 9.44 23.57 8.67
CA LEU A 85 10.65 23.90 9.44
C LEU A 85 10.58 23.34 10.87
N GLN A 86 9.44 23.52 11.54
CA GLN A 86 9.23 23.00 12.88
C GLN A 86 9.25 21.47 12.90
N CYS A 87 8.58 20.81 11.96
CA CYS A 87 8.60 19.34 11.87
C CYS A 87 10.02 18.79 11.62
N ALA A 88 10.82 19.48 10.79
CA ALA A 88 12.21 19.11 10.56
C ALA A 88 13.04 19.21 11.85
N ALA A 89 12.87 20.29 12.64
CA ALA A 89 13.53 20.47 13.92
C ALA A 89 13.09 19.42 14.97
N GLU A 90 11.85 18.93 14.90
CA GLU A 90 11.29 17.88 15.77
C GLU A 90 11.72 16.46 15.34
N GLY A 91 12.45 16.30 14.24
CA GLY A 91 13.01 15.03 13.80
C GLY A 91 12.05 14.12 13.04
N VAL A 92 11.14 14.69 12.24
CA VAL A 92 10.31 13.92 11.30
C VAL A 92 11.16 13.21 10.26
N ASP A 93 10.74 12.03 9.78
CA ASP A 93 11.54 11.24 8.83
C ASP A 93 11.27 11.58 7.35
N LYS A 94 10.15 12.18 7.04
CA LYS A 94 9.81 12.67 5.70
C LYS A 94 8.77 13.77 5.77
N ILE A 95 8.88 14.74 4.88
CA ILE A 95 7.86 15.79 4.73
C ILE A 95 7.12 15.58 3.42
N ARG A 96 5.78 15.67 3.45
CA ARG A 96 4.96 15.75 2.25
C ARG A 96 4.49 17.18 2.07
N ILE A 97 4.78 17.74 0.91
CA ILE A 97 4.29 19.06 0.48
C ILE A 97 3.82 19.01 -0.97
N ASN A 98 3.10 20.06 -1.35
CA ASN A 98 3.00 20.51 -2.72
C ASN A 98 3.72 21.86 -2.80
N PRO A 99 4.94 21.96 -3.43
CA PRO A 99 5.73 23.19 -3.45
C PRO A 99 4.96 24.40 -4.00
N GLY A 100 4.04 24.19 -4.96
CA GLY A 100 3.19 25.25 -5.48
C GLY A 100 2.24 25.87 -4.45
N ASN A 101 1.89 25.14 -3.38
CA ASN A 101 1.03 25.64 -2.31
C ASN A 101 1.81 26.33 -1.18
N ILE A 102 3.12 26.11 -1.11
CA ILE A 102 3.98 26.67 -0.07
C ILE A 102 4.19 28.19 -0.28
N GLY A 103 4.08 28.66 -1.51
CA GLY A 103 4.14 30.07 -1.86
C GLY A 103 5.41 30.45 -2.60
N SER A 104 6.15 31.49 -2.12
CA SER A 104 7.30 32.03 -2.86
C SER A 104 8.49 31.06 -2.91
N GLN A 105 9.38 31.29 -3.88
CA GLN A 105 10.60 30.48 -4.06
C GLN A 105 11.50 30.50 -2.81
N GLU A 106 11.55 31.62 -2.08
CA GLU A 106 12.30 31.74 -0.82
C GLU A 106 11.76 30.78 0.25
N ARG A 107 10.43 30.60 0.33
CA ARG A 107 9.80 29.66 1.28
C ARG A 107 10.09 28.22 0.91
N VAL A 108 10.02 27.89 -0.39
CA VAL A 108 10.40 26.55 -0.89
C VAL A 108 11.86 26.27 -0.59
N ARG A 109 12.76 27.27 -0.79
CA ARG A 109 14.18 27.16 -0.47
C ARG A 109 14.40 26.92 1.02
N ALA A 110 13.72 27.67 1.90
CA ALA A 110 13.83 27.47 3.35
C ALA A 110 13.45 26.05 3.77
N VAL A 111 12.38 25.47 3.21
CA VAL A 111 11.99 24.08 3.45
C VAL A 111 13.07 23.10 2.94
N ALA A 112 13.56 23.31 1.72
CA ALA A 112 14.59 22.46 1.13
C ALA A 112 15.90 22.48 1.94
N GLU A 113 16.31 23.67 2.43
CA GLU A 113 17.48 23.83 3.29
C GLU A 113 17.33 23.12 4.63
N ALA A 114 16.18 23.28 5.29
CA ALA A 114 15.88 22.57 6.55
C ALA A 114 15.88 21.06 6.35
N CYS A 115 15.25 20.56 5.29
CA CYS A 115 15.22 19.13 4.97
C CYS A 115 16.62 18.59 4.66
N ARG A 116 17.46 19.34 3.95
CA ARG A 116 18.87 18.97 3.67
C ARG A 116 19.69 18.90 4.93
N LEU A 117 19.57 19.89 5.84
CA LEU A 117 20.29 19.93 7.10
C LEU A 117 20.00 18.71 7.98
N HIS A 118 18.76 18.24 7.98
CA HIS A 118 18.30 17.12 8.79
C HIS A 118 18.23 15.80 8.03
N HIS A 119 18.69 15.74 6.77
CA HIS A 119 18.62 14.54 5.89
C HIS A 119 17.19 13.97 5.74
N ILE A 120 16.22 14.86 5.59
CA ILE A 120 14.80 14.53 5.48
C ILE A 120 14.38 14.57 4.00
N PRO A 121 13.93 13.46 3.39
CA PRO A 121 13.41 13.46 2.04
C PRO A 121 12.06 14.19 1.95
N ILE A 122 11.80 14.78 0.78
CA ILE A 122 10.54 15.47 0.50
C ILE A 122 9.70 14.63 -0.47
N ARG A 123 8.44 14.39 -0.12
CA ARG A 123 7.47 13.88 -1.09
C ARG A 123 6.64 15.00 -1.69
N ILE A 124 6.75 15.16 -2.99
CA ILE A 124 5.84 15.98 -3.78
C ILE A 124 4.54 15.19 -3.97
N GLY A 125 3.41 15.76 -3.52
CA GLY A 125 2.11 15.10 -3.59
C GLY A 125 1.11 15.89 -4.41
N VAL A 126 0.98 15.56 -5.69
CA VAL A 126 -0.04 16.13 -6.59
C VAL A 126 -1.32 15.31 -6.51
N ASN A 127 -2.46 15.98 -6.36
CA ASN A 127 -3.79 15.36 -6.42
C ASN A 127 -4.62 16.06 -7.49
N GLY A 128 -5.46 15.31 -8.21
CA GLY A 128 -6.33 15.86 -9.25
C GLY A 128 -7.23 17.00 -8.78
N GLY A 129 -7.74 16.92 -7.53
CA GLY A 129 -8.57 17.97 -6.95
C GLY A 129 -7.84 19.27 -6.55
N SER A 130 -6.51 19.29 -6.63
CA SER A 130 -5.68 20.46 -6.25
C SER A 130 -4.66 20.82 -7.34
N LEU A 131 -4.95 20.50 -8.60
CA LEU A 131 -4.15 20.96 -9.73
C LEU A 131 -4.25 22.48 -9.91
N GLU A 132 -3.17 23.06 -10.38
CA GLU A 132 -3.07 24.50 -10.68
C GLU A 132 -4.03 24.91 -11.80
N LYS A 133 -4.72 26.05 -11.63
CA LYS A 133 -5.67 26.56 -12.60
C LYS A 133 -5.12 26.67 -14.03
N PRO A 134 -3.88 27.17 -14.24
CA PRO A 134 -3.31 27.23 -15.59
C PRO A 134 -3.20 25.87 -16.27
N LEU A 135 -2.86 24.81 -15.52
CA LEU A 135 -2.77 23.46 -16.07
C LEU A 135 -4.17 22.90 -16.37
N LEU A 136 -5.17 23.15 -15.51
CA LEU A 136 -6.55 22.74 -15.78
C LEU A 136 -7.10 23.41 -17.05
N GLU A 137 -6.80 24.71 -17.27
CA GLU A 137 -7.20 25.44 -18.48
C GLU A 137 -6.47 24.90 -19.72
N GLN A 138 -5.15 24.67 -19.63
CA GLN A 138 -4.32 24.17 -20.72
C GLN A 138 -4.78 22.79 -21.21
N TYR A 139 -5.13 21.89 -20.28
CA TYR A 139 -5.46 20.50 -20.60
C TYR A 139 -6.96 20.17 -20.61
N GLY A 140 -7.81 21.19 -20.41
CA GLY A 140 -9.26 21.02 -20.38
C GLY A 140 -9.78 20.20 -19.21
N GLY A 141 -9.02 20.15 -18.10
CA GLY A 141 -9.40 19.42 -16.87
C GLY A 141 -8.28 18.55 -16.30
N VAL A 142 -8.67 17.62 -15.43
CA VAL A 142 -7.73 16.67 -14.80
C VAL A 142 -7.37 15.56 -15.79
N THR A 143 -6.21 15.69 -16.41
CA THR A 143 -5.66 14.67 -17.33
C THR A 143 -4.38 14.07 -16.76
N ALA A 144 -3.95 12.92 -17.30
CA ALA A 144 -2.70 12.29 -16.89
C ALA A 144 -1.49 13.20 -17.12
N GLN A 145 -1.47 13.91 -18.26
CA GLN A 145 -0.38 14.85 -18.59
C GLN A 145 -0.38 16.06 -17.64
N ALA A 146 -1.54 16.62 -17.30
CA ALA A 146 -1.63 17.74 -16.34
C ALA A 146 -1.05 17.36 -14.96
N LEU A 147 -1.35 16.15 -14.48
CA LEU A 147 -0.80 15.63 -13.22
C LEU A 147 0.73 15.48 -13.27
N VAL A 148 1.26 14.97 -14.39
CA VAL A 148 2.71 14.79 -14.60
C VAL A 148 3.41 16.14 -14.69
N ASP A 149 2.88 17.08 -15.48
CA ASP A 149 3.49 18.40 -15.67
C ASP A 149 3.50 19.20 -14.36
N SER A 150 2.44 19.12 -13.55
CA SER A 150 2.42 19.67 -12.20
C SER A 150 3.54 19.07 -11.33
N ALA A 151 3.64 17.74 -11.28
CA ALA A 151 4.66 17.06 -10.48
C ALA A 151 6.08 17.44 -10.92
N MET A 152 6.35 17.43 -12.22
CA MET A 152 7.66 17.78 -12.77
C MET A 152 7.97 19.28 -12.64
N GLY A 153 6.94 20.15 -12.66
CA GLY A 153 7.07 21.57 -12.30
C GLY A 153 7.57 21.74 -10.86
N HIS A 154 6.99 21.01 -9.92
CA HIS A 154 7.39 21.04 -8.52
C HIS A 154 8.77 20.40 -8.27
N VAL A 155 9.14 19.38 -9.04
CA VAL A 155 10.51 18.83 -9.03
C VAL A 155 11.51 19.90 -9.41
N ARG A 156 11.27 20.63 -10.49
CA ARG A 156 12.16 21.74 -10.91
C ARG A 156 12.34 22.79 -9.81
N LEU A 157 11.26 23.19 -9.13
CA LEU A 157 11.35 24.15 -8.02
C LEU A 157 12.27 23.69 -6.88
N LEU A 158 12.26 22.38 -6.52
CA LEU A 158 13.17 21.84 -5.51
C LEU A 158 14.60 21.69 -6.04
N ASN A 159 14.77 21.26 -7.29
CA ASN A 159 16.09 21.12 -7.92
C ASN A 159 16.77 22.49 -8.08
N ASP A 160 16.04 23.54 -8.41
CA ASP A 160 16.54 24.92 -8.45
C ASP A 160 17.03 25.43 -7.08
N CYS A 161 16.53 24.81 -5.99
CA CYS A 161 17.03 25.02 -4.64
C CYS A 161 18.19 24.06 -4.26
N GLY A 162 18.69 23.24 -5.20
CA GLY A 162 19.73 22.26 -4.97
C GLY A 162 19.25 21.08 -4.11
N PHE A 163 17.96 20.75 -4.11
CA PHE A 163 17.38 19.64 -3.37
C PHE A 163 16.90 18.53 -4.30
N ASP A 164 17.40 17.30 -4.12
CA ASP A 164 17.18 16.17 -5.03
C ASP A 164 16.73 14.88 -4.31
N ASP A 165 16.57 14.90 -2.99
CA ASP A 165 16.06 13.77 -2.22
C ASP A 165 14.51 13.76 -2.23
N ILE A 166 13.95 13.42 -3.40
CA ILE A 166 12.55 13.61 -3.76
C ILE A 166 11.87 12.27 -4.01
N CYS A 167 10.67 12.11 -3.48
CA CYS A 167 9.71 11.05 -3.83
C CYS A 167 8.46 11.69 -4.46
N LEU A 168 7.82 11.03 -5.40
CA LEU A 168 6.69 11.60 -6.14
C LEU A 168 5.39 10.84 -5.91
N SER A 169 4.28 11.56 -5.90
CA SER A 169 2.95 10.95 -6.04
C SER A 169 2.02 11.83 -6.87
N VAL A 170 1.34 11.21 -7.83
CA VAL A 170 0.32 11.83 -8.69
C VAL A 170 -0.96 11.02 -8.58
N LYS A 171 -1.97 11.57 -7.93
CA LYS A 171 -3.18 10.82 -7.58
C LYS A 171 -4.44 11.49 -8.10
N CYS A 172 -5.36 10.68 -8.61
CA CYS A 172 -6.74 11.09 -8.86
C CYS A 172 -7.71 9.94 -8.55
N SER A 173 -8.99 10.23 -8.51
CA SER A 173 -10.05 9.25 -8.21
C SER A 173 -10.41 8.37 -9.42
N HIS A 174 -10.14 8.85 -10.65
CA HIS A 174 -10.36 8.11 -11.89
C HIS A 174 -9.19 7.17 -12.15
N VAL A 175 -9.38 5.87 -11.93
CA VAL A 175 -8.32 4.85 -11.97
C VAL A 175 -7.54 4.81 -13.28
N PRO A 176 -8.17 4.84 -14.48
CA PRO A 176 -7.42 4.86 -15.75
C PRO A 176 -6.48 6.06 -15.88
N THR A 177 -6.96 7.27 -15.57
CA THR A 177 -6.14 8.50 -15.59
C THR A 177 -5.00 8.41 -14.56
N ASN A 178 -5.28 7.89 -13.36
CA ASN A 178 -4.28 7.67 -12.32
C ASN A 178 -3.16 6.74 -12.81
N MET A 179 -3.50 5.59 -13.38
CA MET A 179 -2.53 4.64 -13.92
C MET A 179 -1.72 5.24 -15.08
N GLN A 180 -2.37 5.95 -15.99
CA GLN A 180 -1.70 6.61 -17.09
C GLN A 180 -0.71 7.67 -16.61
N ALA A 181 -1.09 8.47 -15.58
CA ALA A 181 -0.20 9.48 -14.99
C ALA A 181 1.07 8.86 -14.39
N TYR A 182 0.94 7.80 -13.60
CA TYR A 182 2.11 7.10 -13.06
C TYR A 182 2.96 6.43 -14.14
N THR A 183 2.34 5.86 -15.17
CA THR A 183 3.07 5.28 -16.31
C THR A 183 3.86 6.35 -17.08
N LEU A 184 3.28 7.52 -17.31
CA LEU A 184 3.99 8.64 -17.94
C LEU A 184 5.11 9.16 -17.05
N LEU A 185 4.84 9.34 -15.75
CA LEU A 185 5.82 9.84 -14.78
C LEU A 185 7.02 8.90 -14.65
N SER A 186 6.80 7.58 -14.59
CA SER A 186 7.87 6.57 -14.48
C SER A 186 8.83 6.56 -15.69
N ARG A 187 8.41 7.10 -16.83
CA ARG A 187 9.26 7.24 -18.03
C ARG A 187 10.07 8.54 -18.04
N GLN A 188 9.66 9.53 -17.25
CA GLN A 188 10.28 10.86 -17.23
C GLN A 188 11.27 11.04 -16.10
N THR A 189 11.23 10.19 -15.07
CA THR A 189 12.07 10.34 -13.88
C THR A 189 12.38 8.99 -13.25
N ASP A 190 13.46 8.94 -12.49
CA ASP A 190 13.88 7.81 -11.65
C ASP A 190 13.58 8.05 -10.15
N TYR A 191 12.91 9.13 -9.78
CA TYR A 191 12.49 9.35 -8.39
C TYR A 191 11.54 8.25 -7.91
N PRO A 192 11.64 7.79 -6.64
CA PRO A 192 10.71 6.81 -6.08
C PRO A 192 9.27 7.29 -6.16
N LEU A 193 8.37 6.38 -6.50
CA LEU A 193 6.95 6.66 -6.70
C LEU A 193 6.10 6.11 -5.55
N HIS A 194 5.28 6.98 -4.96
CA HIS A 194 4.29 6.62 -3.95
C HIS A 194 2.92 6.47 -4.58
N LEU A 195 2.47 5.23 -4.77
CA LEU A 195 1.22 4.91 -5.43
C LEU A 195 0.00 5.06 -4.50
N GLY A 196 -1.12 5.34 -5.10
CA GLY A 196 -2.42 5.32 -4.44
C GLY A 196 -3.51 5.84 -5.38
N VAL A 197 -4.76 5.55 -5.03
CA VAL A 197 -5.95 6.15 -5.62
C VAL A 197 -6.56 7.05 -4.56
N THR A 198 -6.81 8.32 -4.87
CA THR A 198 -7.47 9.23 -3.92
C THR A 198 -8.98 9.09 -4.02
N GLU A 199 -9.69 9.29 -2.90
CA GLU A 199 -11.17 9.22 -2.87
C GLU A 199 -11.69 7.90 -3.44
N ALA A 200 -11.05 6.78 -3.09
CA ALA A 200 -11.43 5.48 -3.64
C ALA A 200 -12.82 5.02 -3.19
N GLY A 201 -13.30 5.49 -2.04
CA GLY A 201 -14.64 5.23 -1.50
C GLY A 201 -14.63 4.29 -0.29
N THR A 202 -15.79 3.67 -0.05
CA THR A 202 -15.98 2.67 1.02
C THR A 202 -15.17 1.39 0.75
N PRO A 203 -14.97 0.52 1.75
CA PRO A 203 -14.10 -0.65 1.61
C PRO A 203 -14.39 -1.52 0.40
N GLU A 204 -15.65 -1.79 0.09
CA GLU A 204 -16.02 -2.68 -1.01
C GLU A 204 -15.47 -2.20 -2.36
N MET A 205 -15.85 -1.00 -2.79
CA MET A 205 -15.41 -0.46 -4.09
C MET A 205 -13.99 0.15 -4.02
N GLY A 206 -13.62 0.70 -2.86
CA GLY A 206 -12.33 1.32 -2.65
C GLY A 206 -11.17 0.33 -2.73
N VAL A 207 -11.35 -0.89 -2.22
CA VAL A 207 -10.35 -1.96 -2.36
C VAL A 207 -10.22 -2.39 -3.82
N LEU A 208 -11.33 -2.54 -4.56
CA LEU A 208 -11.28 -2.88 -5.98
C LEU A 208 -10.54 -1.81 -6.80
N LYS A 209 -10.88 -0.53 -6.61
CA LYS A 209 -10.17 0.58 -7.28
C LYS A 209 -8.68 0.60 -6.95
N SER A 210 -8.34 0.36 -5.69
CA SER A 210 -6.95 0.32 -5.23
C SER A 210 -6.21 -0.90 -5.77
N ALA A 211 -6.84 -2.06 -5.82
CA ALA A 211 -6.25 -3.27 -6.40
C ALA A 211 -5.90 -3.07 -7.89
N VAL A 212 -6.82 -2.47 -8.65
CA VAL A 212 -6.56 -2.14 -10.07
C VAL A 212 -5.51 -1.04 -10.21
N GLY A 213 -5.68 0.10 -9.51
CA GLY A 213 -4.86 1.29 -9.69
C GLY A 213 -3.45 1.17 -9.08
N ILE A 214 -3.29 0.41 -8.00
CA ILE A 214 -1.99 0.15 -7.36
C ILE A 214 -1.42 -1.17 -7.90
N GLY A 215 -2.15 -2.28 -7.79
CA GLY A 215 -1.69 -3.60 -8.21
C GLY A 215 -1.34 -3.65 -9.68
N GLY A 216 -2.16 -3.04 -10.55
CA GLY A 216 -1.88 -2.97 -11.99
C GLY A 216 -0.61 -2.19 -12.37
N LEU A 217 -0.22 -1.17 -11.58
CA LEU A 217 1.05 -0.46 -11.74
C LEU A 217 2.23 -1.28 -11.21
N LEU A 218 2.08 -1.90 -10.06
CA LEU A 218 3.11 -2.76 -9.47
C LEU A 218 3.44 -3.96 -10.37
N CYS A 219 2.45 -4.57 -11.04
CA CYS A 219 2.68 -5.63 -12.03
C CYS A 219 3.49 -5.16 -13.24
N GLN A 220 3.55 -3.84 -13.50
CA GLN A 220 4.41 -3.23 -14.53
C GLN A 220 5.78 -2.79 -13.99
N GLY A 221 6.10 -3.11 -12.72
CA GLY A 221 7.33 -2.67 -12.05
C GLY A 221 7.34 -1.18 -11.69
N ILE A 222 6.18 -0.54 -11.59
CA ILE A 222 6.03 0.89 -11.26
C ILE A 222 5.54 1.02 -9.82
N GLY A 223 6.32 1.69 -8.96
CA GLY A 223 5.98 2.04 -7.61
C GLY A 223 6.88 1.44 -6.54
N ASP A 224 7.15 2.23 -5.50
CA ASP A 224 8.11 1.91 -4.43
C ASP A 224 7.48 1.95 -3.04
N THR A 225 6.41 2.71 -2.88
CA THR A 225 5.56 2.73 -1.69
C THR A 225 4.09 2.84 -2.09
N ILE A 226 3.20 2.31 -1.26
CA ILE A 226 1.76 2.33 -1.54
C ILE A 226 0.96 2.86 -0.35
N ARG A 227 -0.19 3.52 -0.63
CA ARG A 227 -1.23 3.79 0.34
C ARG A 227 -2.60 3.52 -0.26
N VAL A 228 -3.32 2.58 0.33
CA VAL A 228 -4.76 2.41 0.09
C VAL A 228 -5.50 3.52 0.86
N SER A 229 -6.54 4.11 0.27
CA SER A 229 -7.33 5.18 0.91
C SER A 229 -8.80 4.76 0.92
N LEU A 230 -9.35 4.54 2.11
CA LEU A 230 -10.72 4.07 2.31
C LEU A 230 -11.47 5.01 3.26
N THR A 231 -12.79 5.07 3.10
CA THR A 231 -13.69 5.64 4.11
C THR A 231 -13.96 4.56 5.17
N ALA A 232 -12.94 4.28 6.01
CA ALA A 232 -12.92 3.24 7.04
C ALA A 232 -11.83 3.50 8.09
N ASP A 233 -11.69 2.60 9.09
CA ASP A 233 -10.54 2.65 10.00
C ASP A 233 -9.23 2.46 9.21
N PRO A 234 -8.19 3.27 9.45
CA PRO A 234 -6.92 3.16 8.73
C PRO A 234 -6.23 1.79 8.81
N VAL A 235 -6.55 0.97 9.80
CA VAL A 235 -6.08 -0.43 9.88
C VAL A 235 -6.58 -1.25 8.70
N GLU A 236 -7.81 -1.01 8.23
CA GLU A 236 -8.35 -1.70 7.05
C GLU A 236 -7.59 -1.34 5.76
N GLU A 237 -7.06 -0.10 5.67
CA GLU A 237 -6.19 0.32 4.56
C GLU A 237 -4.91 -0.53 4.51
N VAL A 238 -4.29 -0.79 5.67
CA VAL A 238 -3.07 -1.62 5.78
C VAL A 238 -3.36 -3.07 5.40
N VAL A 239 -4.48 -3.62 5.89
CA VAL A 239 -4.91 -4.98 5.56
C VAL A 239 -5.16 -5.11 4.05
N ALA A 240 -5.85 -4.15 3.44
CA ALA A 240 -6.09 -4.13 2.00
C ALA A 240 -4.78 -4.01 1.20
N ALA A 241 -3.84 -3.16 1.64
CA ALA A 241 -2.53 -3.02 1.02
C ALA A 241 -1.74 -4.34 1.04
N LYS A 242 -1.72 -5.05 2.17
CA LYS A 242 -1.09 -6.37 2.29
C LYS A 242 -1.71 -7.38 1.32
N ARG A 243 -3.05 -7.42 1.24
CA ARG A 243 -3.79 -8.30 0.32
C ARG A 243 -3.49 -7.99 -1.15
N ILE A 244 -3.36 -6.72 -1.52
CA ILE A 244 -2.97 -6.31 -2.88
C ILE A 244 -1.56 -6.84 -3.20
N LEU A 245 -0.58 -6.64 -2.31
CA LEU A 245 0.78 -7.14 -2.51
C LEU A 245 0.84 -8.66 -2.55
N GLN A 246 0.03 -9.35 -1.75
CA GLN A 246 -0.08 -10.80 -1.77
C GLN A 246 -0.72 -11.31 -3.07
N ALA A 247 -1.78 -10.66 -3.55
CA ALA A 247 -2.48 -11.06 -4.78
C ALA A 247 -1.62 -11.00 -6.04
N ILE A 248 -0.52 -10.23 -6.01
CA ILE A 248 0.45 -10.10 -7.10
C ILE A 248 1.81 -10.72 -6.77
N ASP A 249 1.87 -11.59 -5.77
CA ASP A 249 3.07 -12.32 -5.31
C ASP A 249 4.29 -11.45 -4.92
N MET A 250 4.07 -10.15 -4.66
CA MET A 250 5.14 -9.25 -4.21
C MET A 250 5.47 -9.39 -2.71
N ARG A 251 4.53 -9.89 -1.92
CA ARG A 251 4.72 -10.14 -0.49
C ARG A 251 3.97 -11.39 -0.08
N ARG A 252 4.67 -12.33 0.54
CA ARG A 252 4.07 -13.53 1.12
C ARG A 252 4.00 -13.37 2.65
N SER A 253 2.88 -12.86 3.14
CA SER A 253 2.62 -12.68 4.57
C SER A 253 1.44 -13.52 5.02
N GLY A 254 1.57 -14.85 5.00
CA GLY A 254 0.51 -15.77 5.33
C GLY A 254 0.07 -16.65 4.14
N PRO A 255 -0.95 -17.50 4.32
CA PRO A 255 -1.38 -18.46 3.31
C PRO A 255 -2.06 -17.76 2.12
N ASN A 256 -1.77 -18.28 0.93
CA ASN A 256 -2.49 -17.98 -0.30
C ASN A 256 -3.51 -19.08 -0.57
N LEU A 257 -4.80 -18.75 -0.53
CA LEU A 257 -5.86 -19.71 -0.83
C LEU A 257 -6.19 -19.71 -2.32
N ILE A 258 -6.02 -20.84 -2.96
CA ILE A 258 -6.47 -21.09 -4.34
C ILE A 258 -7.73 -21.95 -4.26
N SER A 259 -8.82 -21.51 -4.88
CA SER A 259 -10.01 -22.33 -5.01
C SER A 259 -10.55 -22.31 -6.43
N CYS A 260 -10.98 -23.46 -6.94
CA CYS A 260 -11.58 -23.49 -8.26
C CYS A 260 -13.02 -22.94 -8.21
N PRO A 261 -13.53 -22.35 -9.31
CA PRO A 261 -14.92 -21.98 -9.39
C PRO A 261 -15.82 -23.22 -9.38
N THR A 262 -17.01 -23.11 -8.81
CA THR A 262 -18.01 -24.19 -8.87
C THR A 262 -18.41 -24.44 -10.33
N CYS A 263 -18.43 -25.71 -10.74
CA CYS A 263 -18.86 -26.13 -12.08
C CYS A 263 -19.60 -27.49 -12.00
N GLY A 264 -20.13 -27.98 -13.12
CA GLY A 264 -20.87 -29.25 -13.17
C GLY A 264 -20.05 -30.49 -12.79
N ARG A 265 -18.74 -30.38 -12.60
CA ARG A 265 -17.86 -31.44 -12.11
C ARG A 265 -17.66 -31.44 -10.59
N THR A 266 -18.11 -30.39 -9.90
CA THR A 266 -18.00 -30.30 -8.43
C THR A 266 -18.79 -31.41 -7.76
N LYS A 267 -18.16 -32.15 -6.86
CA LYS A 267 -18.68 -33.36 -6.25
C LYS A 267 -19.18 -33.20 -4.80
N TYR A 268 -19.03 -32.00 -4.24
CA TYR A 268 -19.40 -31.66 -2.86
C TYR A 268 -19.79 -30.19 -2.75
N ASP A 269 -20.41 -29.77 -1.64
CA ASP A 269 -20.73 -28.38 -1.40
C ASP A 269 -19.45 -27.60 -1.04
N MET A 270 -18.78 -27.12 -2.08
CA MET A 270 -17.47 -26.50 -1.99
C MET A 270 -17.48 -25.09 -1.38
N ILE A 271 -18.58 -24.35 -1.54
CA ILE A 271 -18.63 -22.94 -1.12
C ILE A 271 -18.47 -22.78 0.40
N PRO A 272 -19.24 -23.50 1.25
CA PRO A 272 -19.03 -23.46 2.70
C PRO A 272 -17.62 -23.92 3.10
N ILE A 273 -17.11 -24.97 2.48
CA ILE A 273 -15.78 -25.53 2.78
C ILE A 273 -14.68 -24.51 2.47
N ALA A 274 -14.72 -23.85 1.30
CA ALA A 274 -13.75 -22.82 0.94
C ALA A 274 -13.79 -21.62 1.91
N ARG A 275 -14.99 -21.21 2.34
CA ARG A 275 -15.16 -20.13 3.34
C ARG A 275 -14.64 -20.54 4.71
N GLU A 276 -14.88 -21.77 5.14
CA GLU A 276 -14.37 -22.29 6.41
C GLU A 276 -12.84 -22.36 6.40
N VAL A 277 -12.25 -22.86 5.33
CA VAL A 277 -10.79 -22.88 5.16
C VAL A 277 -10.23 -21.46 5.19
N GLU A 278 -10.81 -20.52 4.44
CA GLU A 278 -10.40 -19.12 4.45
C GLU A 278 -10.47 -18.51 5.87
N GLN A 279 -11.54 -18.83 6.62
CA GLN A 279 -11.71 -18.33 7.99
C GLN A 279 -10.64 -18.91 8.93
N ARG A 280 -10.39 -20.21 8.87
CA ARG A 280 -9.37 -20.88 9.71
C ARG A 280 -7.95 -20.46 9.38
N LEU A 281 -7.70 -20.01 8.15
CA LEU A 281 -6.40 -19.51 7.70
C LEU A 281 -6.11 -18.05 8.08
N ARG A 282 -7.07 -17.29 8.64
CA ARG A 282 -6.92 -15.86 8.93
C ARG A 282 -5.74 -15.53 9.84
N ASP A 283 -5.52 -16.38 10.84
CA ASP A 283 -4.46 -16.18 11.84
C ASP A 283 -3.18 -16.96 11.51
N CYS A 284 -3.18 -17.69 10.40
CA CYS A 284 -2.01 -18.42 9.94
C CYS A 284 -0.99 -17.45 9.33
N THR A 285 0.25 -17.51 9.81
CA THR A 285 1.36 -16.68 9.32
C THR A 285 2.30 -17.42 8.36
N LYS A 286 2.06 -18.72 8.12
CA LYS A 286 2.90 -19.52 7.23
C LYS A 286 2.73 -19.07 5.77
N PRO A 287 3.81 -18.80 5.02
CA PRO A 287 3.75 -18.33 3.63
C PRO A 287 3.55 -19.54 2.67
N ILE A 288 2.42 -20.24 2.83
CA ILE A 288 2.06 -21.44 2.07
C ILE A 288 0.93 -21.17 1.08
N THR A 289 0.84 -21.96 0.04
CA THR A 289 -0.31 -21.99 -0.87
C THR A 289 -1.19 -23.17 -0.54
N VAL A 290 -2.46 -22.89 -0.21
CA VAL A 290 -3.49 -23.88 0.15
C VAL A 290 -4.51 -23.94 -0.98
N ALA A 291 -4.89 -25.16 -1.40
CA ALA A 291 -5.84 -25.35 -2.48
C ALA A 291 -7.15 -26.04 -2.01
N VAL A 292 -8.29 -25.49 -2.46
CA VAL A 292 -9.61 -26.12 -2.29
C VAL A 292 -10.22 -26.36 -3.66
N MET A 293 -10.28 -27.64 -4.08
CA MET A 293 -10.64 -28.03 -5.44
C MET A 293 -11.93 -28.84 -5.46
N GLY A 294 -12.83 -28.54 -6.40
CA GLY A 294 -14.17 -29.10 -6.47
C GLY A 294 -14.26 -30.55 -6.97
N CYS A 295 -13.21 -31.06 -7.64
CA CYS A 295 -13.19 -32.47 -8.12
C CYS A 295 -11.78 -33.06 -8.10
N ALA A 296 -11.73 -34.39 -7.89
CA ALA A 296 -10.47 -35.12 -7.84
C ALA A 296 -9.79 -35.30 -9.21
N VAL A 297 -10.52 -35.11 -10.32
CA VAL A 297 -10.00 -35.36 -11.67
C VAL A 297 -8.96 -34.29 -12.09
N ASN A 298 -9.29 -33.03 -11.94
CA ASN A 298 -8.41 -31.92 -12.34
C ASN A 298 -7.75 -31.23 -11.14
N GLY A 299 -8.34 -31.40 -9.94
CA GLY A 299 -7.94 -30.65 -8.74
C GLY A 299 -6.45 -30.75 -8.42
N PRO A 300 -5.87 -31.94 -8.24
CA PRO A 300 -4.44 -32.09 -7.94
C PRO A 300 -3.54 -31.60 -9.08
N GLY A 301 -3.98 -31.69 -10.34
CA GLY A 301 -3.23 -31.21 -11.50
C GLY A 301 -3.19 -29.68 -11.59
N GLU A 302 -4.35 -29.02 -11.45
CA GLU A 302 -4.48 -27.56 -11.48
C GLU A 302 -3.81 -26.91 -10.25
N ALA A 303 -3.82 -27.58 -9.11
CA ALA A 303 -3.21 -27.11 -7.86
C ALA A 303 -1.83 -27.75 -7.58
N ARG A 304 -1.12 -28.23 -8.62
CA ARG A 304 0.20 -28.88 -8.46
C ARG A 304 1.22 -28.04 -7.69
N ASN A 305 1.15 -26.73 -7.82
CA ASN A 305 2.06 -25.81 -7.15
C ASN A 305 1.60 -25.43 -5.73
N ALA A 306 0.43 -25.90 -5.28
CA ALA A 306 0.00 -25.68 -3.92
C ALA A 306 0.80 -26.57 -2.96
N ASP A 307 1.17 -26.01 -1.80
CA ASP A 307 1.90 -26.77 -0.79
C ASP A 307 1.06 -27.88 -0.20
N VAL A 308 -0.25 -27.63 -0.04
CA VAL A 308 -1.23 -28.62 0.42
C VAL A 308 -2.62 -28.25 -0.12
N GLY A 309 -3.48 -29.25 -0.28
CA GLY A 309 -4.84 -28.96 -0.73
C GLY A 309 -5.78 -30.16 -0.59
N ILE A 310 -7.07 -29.87 -0.76
CA ILE A 310 -8.15 -30.84 -0.79
C ILE A 310 -8.87 -30.81 -2.14
N ALA A 311 -9.37 -31.92 -2.57
CA ALA A 311 -10.18 -32.06 -3.77
C ALA A 311 -11.39 -32.95 -3.47
N GLY A 312 -12.59 -32.49 -3.84
CA GLY A 312 -13.83 -33.23 -3.60
C GLY A 312 -13.96 -34.49 -4.45
N GLY A 313 -14.59 -35.50 -3.87
CA GLY A 313 -15.01 -36.74 -4.50
C GLY A 313 -16.44 -37.10 -4.08
N ASP A 314 -16.91 -38.28 -4.42
CA ASP A 314 -18.28 -38.74 -4.14
C ASP A 314 -18.34 -39.32 -2.72
N GLY A 315 -18.84 -38.54 -1.74
CA GLY A 315 -18.87 -38.90 -0.32
C GLY A 315 -17.53 -38.87 0.42
N GLU A 316 -16.43 -38.79 -0.29
CA GLU A 316 -15.06 -38.68 0.23
C GLU A 316 -14.27 -37.67 -0.61
N GLY A 317 -13.22 -37.10 -0.04
CA GLY A 317 -12.30 -36.22 -0.77
C GLY A 317 -10.86 -36.69 -0.67
N LEU A 318 -10.01 -36.03 -1.44
CA LEU A 318 -8.57 -36.29 -1.47
C LEU A 318 -7.85 -35.18 -0.74
N LEU A 319 -6.90 -35.51 0.12
CA LEU A 319 -5.86 -34.64 0.58
C LEU A 319 -4.61 -34.84 -0.29
N PHE A 320 -4.00 -33.76 -0.74
CA PHE A 320 -2.81 -33.83 -1.58
C PHE A 320 -1.78 -32.77 -1.15
N ARG A 321 -0.52 -33.01 -1.50
CA ARG A 321 0.62 -32.13 -1.25
C ARG A 321 1.46 -32.04 -2.51
N LYS A 322 1.69 -30.82 -3.02
CA LYS A 322 2.45 -30.58 -4.27
C LYS A 322 2.00 -31.44 -5.44
N GLY A 323 0.67 -31.64 -5.56
CA GLY A 323 0.05 -32.46 -6.60
C GLY A 323 0.01 -33.96 -6.33
N GLU A 324 0.69 -34.47 -5.31
CA GLU A 324 0.68 -35.87 -4.93
C GLU A 324 -0.43 -36.15 -3.91
N ILE A 325 -1.23 -37.21 -4.18
CA ILE A 325 -2.32 -37.62 -3.28
C ILE A 325 -1.72 -38.30 -2.06
N LEU A 326 -2.02 -37.77 -0.87
CA LEU A 326 -1.59 -38.37 0.39
C LEU A 326 -2.54 -39.51 0.83
N TYR A 327 -3.82 -39.17 0.97
CA TYR A 327 -4.86 -40.14 1.35
C TYR A 327 -6.26 -39.58 1.07
N LYS A 328 -7.25 -40.44 1.17
CA LYS A 328 -8.67 -40.10 1.08
C LYS A 328 -9.24 -39.83 2.47
N VAL A 329 -10.20 -38.93 2.55
CA VAL A 329 -10.84 -38.50 3.79
C VAL A 329 -12.35 -38.40 3.55
N PRO A 330 -13.21 -38.88 4.46
CA PRO A 330 -14.64 -38.59 4.40
C PRO A 330 -14.87 -37.09 4.33
N GLN A 331 -15.87 -36.66 3.54
CA GLN A 331 -16.10 -35.26 3.25
C GLN A 331 -16.22 -34.38 4.51
N GLU A 332 -16.84 -34.88 5.56
CA GLU A 332 -17.07 -34.18 6.84
C GLU A 332 -15.76 -33.86 7.60
N TYR A 333 -14.66 -34.59 7.34
CA TYR A 333 -13.35 -34.37 7.99
C TYR A 333 -12.33 -33.70 7.09
N LEU A 334 -12.70 -33.28 5.87
CA LEU A 334 -11.75 -32.71 4.88
C LEU A 334 -11.04 -31.47 5.39
N VAL A 335 -11.78 -30.55 6.03
CA VAL A 335 -11.20 -29.28 6.53
C VAL A 335 -10.27 -29.57 7.71
N ASP A 336 -10.67 -30.44 8.63
CA ASP A 336 -9.85 -30.78 9.79
C ASP A 336 -8.56 -31.50 9.36
N ALA A 337 -8.64 -32.41 8.39
CA ALA A 337 -7.48 -33.09 7.83
C ALA A 337 -6.53 -32.08 7.12
N LEU A 338 -7.09 -31.14 6.38
CA LEU A 338 -6.31 -30.08 5.74
C LEU A 338 -5.57 -29.21 6.78
N MET A 339 -6.26 -28.77 7.84
CA MET A 339 -5.66 -27.95 8.89
C MET A 339 -4.57 -28.73 9.64
N ALA A 340 -4.80 -30.01 9.96
CA ALA A 340 -3.80 -30.87 10.59
C ALA A 340 -2.55 -31.07 9.70
N GLU A 341 -2.70 -31.06 8.38
CA GLU A 341 -1.55 -31.15 7.47
C GLU A 341 -0.82 -29.81 7.34
N ILE A 342 -1.54 -28.69 7.40
CA ILE A 342 -0.95 -27.33 7.43
C ILE A 342 -0.09 -27.14 8.70
N GLU A 343 -0.49 -27.67 9.83
CA GLU A 343 0.28 -27.60 11.07
C GLU A 343 1.67 -28.24 10.95
N LYS A 344 1.80 -29.31 10.12
CA LYS A 344 3.05 -30.04 9.90
C LYS A 344 4.01 -29.35 8.91
N LEU A 345 3.55 -28.31 8.19
CA LEU A 345 4.37 -27.51 7.28
C LEU A 345 5.10 -26.40 8.03
#